data_9614011a51f29bfd0ba75d96003c41a4
#
_entry.id   9614011a51f29bfd0ba75d96003c41a4
#
_cell.length_a   1.000
_cell.length_b   1.000
_cell.length_c   1.000
_cell.angle_alpha   90.00
_cell.angle_beta   90.00
_cell.angle_gamma   90.00
#
_symmetry.space_group_name_H-M   'P 1'
#
loop_
_entity.id
_entity.type
_entity.pdbx_description
1 polymer ?
#
loop_
_entity_poly.entity_id
_entity_poly.type
_entity_poly.pdbx_seq_one_letter_code
_entity_poly.pdbx_strand_id
1 'polypeptide(L)'
;MTGILPIKKYGSHSALNMVTEYSMTNPREMAEFFGFTEEEVHALCATYKRNFEEAQAWYDGYELVAMDGENPKIYSMYSPKSVVDAMLSGLYDNYWNQTETYEALKIYIQMNFDGLKDAIVRMLAGDRVEINTGTFSNDMTTFQNRDDVLTLLVHLGYLSYHWMDKTVSIPNKEVSQEYVNAISTMDWHEVIDSVEASKNLLEALWMQDEEAVAAGIDKAHREISILQYNNENSLACTINLAFYFAREYYTIIREFPTGKGFADLCFIPRKMHADKPAVVIELKWEKSAQGAIAQIKDRHYTDALKEY
;
A
#
# COMPACT_ATOMS: atom_id res chain seq x y z
N MET A 1 -21.03 -17.00 -14.98
CA MET A 1 -21.11 -15.59 -15.44
C MET A 1 -19.99 -14.86 -14.77
N THR A 2 -19.16 -14.15 -15.50
CA THR A 2 -18.03 -13.38 -14.98
C THR A 2 -18.23 -11.92 -15.36
N GLY A 3 -17.73 -11.00 -14.54
CA GLY A 3 -17.78 -9.55 -14.75
C GLY A 3 -16.80 -8.84 -13.86
N ILE A 4 -16.46 -7.60 -14.18
CA ILE A 4 -15.51 -6.79 -13.40
C ILE A 4 -16.14 -6.39 -12.06
N LEU A 5 -17.45 -6.15 -12.03
CA LEU A 5 -18.17 -5.75 -10.83
C LEU A 5 -19.15 -6.83 -10.38
N PRO A 6 -19.44 -6.87 -9.06
CA PRO A 6 -20.52 -7.67 -8.52
C PRO A 6 -21.87 -7.37 -9.22
N ILE A 7 -22.76 -8.34 -9.26
CA ILE A 7 -24.07 -8.17 -9.91
C ILE A 7 -24.91 -7.14 -9.12
N LYS A 8 -25.50 -6.18 -9.86
CA LYS A 8 -26.39 -5.17 -9.25
C LYS A 8 -27.56 -5.81 -8.49
N LYS A 9 -27.76 -5.37 -7.25
CA LYS A 9 -28.88 -5.83 -6.42
C LYS A 9 -30.23 -5.17 -6.73
N TYR A 10 -30.32 -4.35 -7.80
CA TYR A 10 -31.54 -3.58 -8.09
C TYR A 10 -32.64 -4.41 -8.77
N GLY A 11 -33.82 -4.41 -8.20
CA GLY A 11 -35.11 -4.74 -8.85
C GLY A 11 -35.46 -6.23 -8.96
N SER A 12 -34.62 -7.15 -8.50
CA SER A 12 -34.89 -8.59 -8.60
C SER A 12 -34.58 -9.36 -7.31
N HIS A 13 -35.07 -8.86 -6.20
CA HIS A 13 -34.77 -9.40 -4.87
C HIS A 13 -35.06 -10.89 -4.66
N SER A 14 -35.82 -11.55 -5.53
CA SER A 14 -36.11 -12.97 -5.40
C SER A 14 -35.35 -13.89 -6.35
N ALA A 15 -34.84 -13.39 -7.47
CA ALA A 15 -34.24 -14.23 -8.51
C ALA A 15 -32.72 -14.49 -8.30
N LEU A 16 -32.02 -13.61 -7.61
CA LEU A 16 -30.55 -13.68 -7.45
C LEU A 16 -30.09 -14.42 -6.18
N ASN A 17 -31.00 -14.77 -5.26
CA ASN A 17 -30.65 -15.56 -4.07
C ASN A 17 -30.28 -17.03 -4.35
N MET A 18 -30.34 -17.44 -5.62
CA MET A 18 -30.01 -18.82 -6.04
C MET A 18 -28.57 -18.97 -6.54
N VAL A 19 -27.79 -17.89 -6.59
CA VAL A 19 -26.40 -17.90 -7.06
C VAL A 19 -25.44 -17.47 -5.97
N THR A 20 -24.30 -18.15 -5.90
CA THR A 20 -23.19 -17.74 -5.05
C THR A 20 -22.33 -16.77 -5.83
N GLU A 21 -22.06 -15.61 -5.26
CA GLU A 21 -21.19 -14.60 -5.83
C GLU A 21 -19.80 -14.70 -5.19
N TYR A 22 -18.76 -14.66 -6.04
CA TYR A 22 -17.37 -14.59 -5.68
C TYR A 22 -16.83 -13.23 -6.13
N SER A 23 -16.18 -12.51 -5.24
CA SER A 23 -15.70 -11.15 -5.53
C SER A 23 -14.38 -10.88 -4.81
N MET A 24 -13.72 -9.77 -5.14
CA MET A 24 -12.47 -9.35 -4.49
C MET A 24 -12.63 -9.17 -2.96
N THR A 25 -13.82 -8.81 -2.49
CA THR A 25 -14.10 -8.66 -1.04
C THR A 25 -14.59 -9.96 -0.38
N ASN A 26 -15.01 -10.94 -1.18
CA ASN A 26 -15.53 -12.24 -0.69
C ASN A 26 -15.22 -13.36 -1.70
N PRO A 27 -13.94 -13.72 -1.87
CA PRO A 27 -13.52 -14.71 -2.87
C PRO A 27 -13.85 -16.15 -2.46
N ARG A 28 -14.01 -16.43 -1.16
CA ARG A 28 -14.29 -17.77 -0.62
C ARG A 28 -13.29 -18.82 -1.15
N GLU A 29 -13.78 -20.02 -1.53
CA GLU A 29 -12.98 -21.11 -2.10
C GLU A 29 -12.34 -20.80 -3.46
N MET A 30 -12.68 -19.67 -4.10
CA MET A 30 -12.11 -19.25 -5.37
C MET A 30 -10.90 -18.31 -5.19
N ALA A 31 -10.46 -18.03 -3.96
CA ALA A 31 -9.41 -17.07 -3.68
C ALA A 31 -8.12 -17.31 -4.50
N GLU A 32 -7.67 -18.54 -4.62
CA GLU A 32 -6.45 -18.92 -5.35
C GLU A 32 -6.54 -18.75 -6.88
N PHE A 33 -7.75 -18.51 -7.43
CA PHE A 33 -7.98 -18.38 -8.87
C PHE A 33 -8.19 -16.93 -9.34
N PHE A 34 -8.03 -15.94 -8.47
CA PHE A 34 -8.20 -14.53 -8.85
C PHE A 34 -6.95 -13.90 -9.47
N GLY A 35 -5.82 -14.58 -9.42
CA GLY A 35 -4.55 -14.11 -9.96
C GLY A 35 -3.51 -15.22 -9.94
N PHE A 36 -2.24 -14.87 -9.94
CA PHE A 36 -1.17 -15.82 -9.66
C PHE A 36 -0.87 -15.84 -8.15
N THR A 37 -0.67 -17.03 -7.60
CA THR A 37 -0.16 -17.22 -6.23
C THR A 37 1.33 -16.93 -6.17
N GLU A 38 1.85 -16.75 -4.96
CA GLU A 38 3.29 -16.55 -4.73
C GLU A 38 4.12 -17.72 -5.28
N GLU A 39 3.67 -18.96 -5.06
CA GLU A 39 4.34 -20.15 -5.55
C GLU A 39 4.38 -20.20 -7.08
N GLU A 40 3.30 -19.82 -7.76
CA GLU A 40 3.26 -19.75 -9.22
C GLU A 40 4.21 -18.69 -9.76
N VAL A 41 4.25 -17.50 -9.14
CA VAL A 41 5.17 -16.43 -9.56
C VAL A 41 6.62 -16.83 -9.31
N HIS A 42 6.91 -17.49 -8.21
CA HIS A 42 8.23 -18.02 -7.93
C HIS A 42 8.69 -19.05 -9.00
N ALA A 43 7.79 -19.96 -9.38
CA ALA A 43 8.04 -20.93 -10.44
C ALA A 43 8.24 -20.27 -11.82
N LEU A 44 7.44 -19.23 -12.13
CA LEU A 44 7.61 -18.44 -13.36
C LEU A 44 8.95 -17.72 -13.37
N CYS A 45 9.33 -17.07 -12.28
CA CYS A 45 10.63 -16.40 -12.15
C CYS A 45 11.79 -17.38 -12.38
N ALA A 46 11.72 -18.58 -11.81
CA ALA A 46 12.72 -19.63 -12.03
C ALA A 46 12.78 -20.05 -13.51
N THR A 47 11.61 -20.25 -14.16
CA THR A 47 11.51 -20.68 -15.56
C THR A 47 12.07 -19.63 -16.53
N TYR A 48 11.73 -18.36 -16.31
CA TYR A 48 12.16 -17.25 -17.17
C TYR A 48 13.50 -16.62 -16.72
N LYS A 49 14.14 -17.16 -15.68
CA LYS A 49 15.39 -16.64 -15.08
C LYS A 49 15.27 -15.18 -14.68
N ARG A 50 14.19 -14.84 -13.96
CA ARG A 50 13.90 -13.52 -13.43
C ARG A 50 14.10 -13.47 -11.93
N ASN A 51 14.27 -12.27 -11.39
CA ASN A 51 14.42 -12.06 -9.95
C ASN A 51 13.05 -12.06 -9.29
N PHE A 52 12.80 -13.00 -8.39
CA PHE A 52 11.52 -13.11 -7.67
C PHE A 52 11.29 -11.90 -6.72
N GLU A 53 12.35 -11.44 -6.03
CA GLU A 53 12.23 -10.32 -5.08
C GLU A 53 11.80 -9.01 -5.77
N GLU A 54 12.24 -8.80 -7.03
CA GLU A 54 11.76 -7.68 -7.83
C GLU A 54 10.31 -7.86 -8.26
N ALA A 55 9.92 -9.06 -8.70
CA ALA A 55 8.54 -9.36 -9.04
C ALA A 55 7.61 -9.13 -7.84
N GLN A 56 8.03 -9.57 -6.66
CA GLN A 56 7.32 -9.35 -5.41
C GLN A 56 7.18 -7.86 -5.10
N ALA A 57 8.28 -7.11 -5.16
CA ALA A 57 8.27 -5.68 -4.88
C ALA A 57 7.35 -4.87 -5.80
N TRP A 58 7.19 -5.30 -7.05
CA TRP A 58 6.39 -4.60 -8.04
C TRP A 58 4.92 -5.01 -8.05
N TYR A 59 4.61 -6.30 -7.86
CA TYR A 59 3.31 -6.87 -8.24
C TYR A 59 2.58 -7.61 -7.11
N ASP A 60 3.25 -7.87 -5.96
CA ASP A 60 2.62 -8.45 -4.78
C ASP A 60 1.73 -7.45 -4.06
N GLY A 61 0.78 -7.93 -3.22
CA GLY A 61 0.05 -7.10 -2.25
C GLY A 61 -1.46 -7.22 -2.30
N TYR A 62 -2.02 -8.05 -3.17
CA TYR A 62 -3.44 -8.41 -3.06
C TYR A 62 -3.59 -9.56 -2.08
N GLU A 63 -4.37 -9.34 -1.03
CA GLU A 63 -4.67 -10.33 -0.01
C GLU A 63 -6.08 -10.89 -0.23
N LEU A 64 -6.17 -12.20 -0.51
CA LEU A 64 -7.46 -12.88 -0.67
C LEU A 64 -7.58 -14.00 0.34
N VAL A 65 -8.75 -14.14 0.96
CA VAL A 65 -8.98 -15.08 2.05
C VAL A 65 -10.01 -16.13 1.65
N ALA A 66 -9.61 -17.40 1.74
CA ALA A 66 -10.51 -18.55 1.73
C ALA A 66 -10.63 -19.16 3.13
N MET A 67 -11.72 -19.85 3.40
CA MET A 67 -11.86 -20.65 4.63
C MET A 67 -11.44 -22.10 4.35
N ASP A 68 -10.49 -22.61 5.11
CA ASP A 68 -10.14 -24.04 5.15
C ASP A 68 -10.65 -24.62 6.46
N GLY A 69 -11.86 -25.18 6.41
CA GLY A 69 -12.61 -25.54 7.59
C GLY A 69 -12.96 -24.32 8.46
N GLU A 70 -12.45 -24.28 9.68
CA GLU A 70 -12.64 -23.15 10.60
C GLU A 70 -11.52 -22.11 10.55
N ASN A 71 -10.44 -22.36 9.78
CA ASN A 71 -9.29 -21.50 9.72
C ASN A 71 -9.27 -20.66 8.43
N PRO A 72 -8.94 -19.36 8.50
CA PRO A 72 -8.71 -18.56 7.31
C PRO A 72 -7.37 -18.95 6.67
N LYS A 73 -7.39 -19.22 5.37
CA LYS A 73 -6.21 -19.36 4.53
C LYS A 73 -6.05 -18.09 3.72
N ILE A 74 -4.92 -17.42 3.90
CA ILE A 74 -4.61 -16.15 3.25
C ILE A 74 -3.71 -16.46 2.04
N TYR A 75 -4.08 -15.91 0.89
CA TYR A 75 -3.31 -15.98 -0.35
C TYR A 75 -2.76 -14.60 -0.69
N SER A 76 -1.45 -14.51 -0.91
CA SER A 76 -0.83 -13.36 -1.57
C SER A 76 -0.96 -13.53 -3.07
N MET A 77 -1.63 -12.59 -3.74
CA MET A 77 -2.00 -12.68 -5.13
C MET A 77 -1.36 -11.58 -5.95
N TYR A 78 -0.96 -11.94 -7.16
CA TYR A 78 -0.28 -11.07 -8.12
C TYR A 78 -1.15 -10.86 -9.35
N SER A 79 -1.07 -9.65 -9.96
CA SER A 79 -1.73 -9.36 -11.24
C SER A 79 -1.15 -10.24 -12.36
N PRO A 80 -1.98 -11.09 -13.02
CA PRO A 80 -1.46 -12.00 -14.05
C PRO A 80 -0.85 -11.26 -15.24
N LYS A 81 -1.46 -10.15 -15.67
CA LYS A 81 -0.95 -9.38 -16.81
C LYS A 81 0.44 -8.82 -16.51
N SER A 82 0.61 -8.15 -15.40
CA SER A 82 1.88 -7.51 -15.03
C SER A 82 3.00 -8.53 -14.85
N VAL A 83 2.70 -9.66 -14.20
CA VAL A 83 3.67 -10.76 -14.07
C VAL A 83 4.07 -11.32 -15.41
N VAL A 84 3.11 -11.63 -16.30
CA VAL A 84 3.40 -12.17 -17.63
C VAL A 84 4.25 -11.21 -18.46
N ASP A 85 3.90 -9.93 -18.47
CA ASP A 85 4.63 -8.92 -19.24
C ASP A 85 6.07 -8.75 -18.71
N ALA A 86 6.25 -8.76 -17.39
CA ALA A 86 7.58 -8.73 -16.77
C ALA A 86 8.40 -9.98 -17.11
N MET A 87 7.80 -11.17 -17.09
CA MET A 87 8.48 -12.41 -17.47
C MET A 87 8.95 -12.36 -18.92
N LEU A 88 8.09 -11.91 -19.82
CA LEU A 88 8.37 -11.88 -21.27
C LEU A 88 9.36 -10.78 -21.65
N SER A 89 9.18 -9.57 -21.13
CA SER A 89 10.05 -8.43 -21.43
C SER A 89 11.42 -8.51 -20.74
N GLY A 90 11.44 -9.07 -19.53
CA GLY A 90 12.61 -9.08 -18.66
C GLY A 90 12.82 -7.77 -17.90
N LEU A 91 11.85 -6.88 -17.94
CA LEU A 91 11.85 -5.60 -17.25
C LEU A 91 10.74 -5.63 -16.19
N TYR A 92 11.02 -5.02 -15.04
CA TYR A 92 10.03 -4.75 -14.02
C TYR A 92 9.60 -3.30 -14.15
N ASP A 93 8.35 -3.08 -14.55
CA ASP A 93 7.81 -1.76 -14.88
C ASP A 93 6.31 -1.72 -14.57
N ASN A 94 5.69 -0.57 -14.71
CA ASN A 94 4.26 -0.40 -14.62
C ASN A 94 3.57 -0.87 -15.91
N TYR A 95 2.97 -2.06 -15.86
CA TYR A 95 2.15 -2.63 -16.95
C TYR A 95 0.67 -2.36 -16.78
N TRP A 96 0.24 -1.88 -15.61
CA TRP A 96 -1.14 -1.56 -15.30
C TRP A 96 -1.67 -0.41 -16.17
N ASN A 97 -0.84 0.60 -16.42
CA ASN A 97 -1.21 1.82 -17.16
C ASN A 97 -1.53 1.58 -18.66
N GLN A 98 -1.20 0.43 -19.22
CA GLN A 98 -1.50 0.10 -20.63
C GLN A 98 -2.99 -0.14 -20.90
N THR A 99 -3.86 -0.05 -19.90
CA THR A 99 -5.28 -0.39 -19.96
C THR A 99 -6.23 0.81 -19.78
N GLU A 100 -5.79 2.06 -19.96
CA GLU A 100 -6.57 3.30 -19.78
C GLU A 100 -7.04 3.58 -18.33
N THR A 101 -6.46 2.92 -17.35
CA THR A 101 -7.03 2.82 -16.00
C THR A 101 -6.83 4.03 -15.11
N TYR A 102 -5.78 4.82 -15.33
CA TYR A 102 -5.50 5.97 -14.45
C TYR A 102 -6.56 7.09 -14.57
N GLU A 103 -7.16 7.31 -15.73
CA GLU A 103 -8.26 8.28 -15.89
C GLU A 103 -9.51 7.83 -15.14
N ALA A 104 -9.79 6.52 -15.13
CA ALA A 104 -10.88 5.97 -14.33
C ALA A 104 -10.64 6.19 -12.83
N LEU A 105 -9.44 5.91 -12.34
CA LEU A 105 -9.07 6.17 -10.95
C LEU A 105 -9.28 7.64 -10.58
N LYS A 106 -8.83 8.57 -11.43
CA LYS A 106 -8.98 10.01 -11.25
C LYS A 106 -10.44 10.42 -11.02
N ILE A 107 -11.37 9.90 -11.84
CA ILE A 107 -12.80 10.20 -11.72
C ILE A 107 -13.32 9.87 -10.32
N TYR A 108 -12.94 8.71 -9.76
CA TYR A 108 -13.41 8.27 -8.46
C TYR A 108 -12.78 9.05 -7.30
N ILE A 109 -11.47 9.30 -7.34
CA ILE A 109 -10.82 10.06 -6.27
C ILE A 109 -11.16 11.56 -6.28
N GLN A 110 -11.67 12.10 -7.41
CA GLN A 110 -12.19 13.48 -7.49
C GLN A 110 -13.56 13.68 -6.88
N MET A 111 -14.27 12.61 -6.51
CA MET A 111 -15.65 12.71 -6.00
C MET A 111 -15.79 13.45 -4.65
N ASN A 112 -14.67 13.82 -4.05
CA ASN A 112 -14.59 14.72 -2.88
C ASN A 112 -15.52 14.35 -1.71
N PHE A 113 -15.74 13.05 -1.47
CA PHE A 113 -16.43 12.59 -0.26
C PHE A 113 -15.58 12.88 0.97
N ASP A 114 -16.23 13.23 2.07
CA ASP A 114 -15.57 13.51 3.33
C ASP A 114 -14.65 12.35 3.76
N GLY A 115 -13.39 12.66 4.06
CA GLY A 115 -12.36 11.69 4.43
C GLY A 115 -11.77 10.84 3.28
N LEU A 116 -12.23 11.00 2.01
CA LEU A 116 -11.68 10.22 0.88
C LEU A 116 -10.24 10.62 0.57
N LYS A 117 -9.95 11.93 0.52
CA LYS A 117 -8.60 12.45 0.27
C LYS A 117 -7.64 11.99 1.37
N ASP A 118 -8.03 12.11 2.65
CA ASP A 118 -7.26 11.63 3.79
C ASP A 118 -6.95 10.12 3.68
N ALA A 119 -7.95 9.31 3.35
CA ALA A 119 -7.77 7.87 3.18
C ALA A 119 -6.72 7.54 2.10
N ILE A 120 -6.78 8.23 0.95
CA ILE A 120 -5.83 8.01 -0.15
C ILE A 120 -4.41 8.43 0.24
N VAL A 121 -4.25 9.60 0.89
CA VAL A 121 -2.95 10.08 1.36
C VAL A 121 -2.34 9.10 2.37
N ARG A 122 -3.13 8.61 3.32
CA ARG A 122 -2.68 7.60 4.29
C ARG A 122 -2.27 6.29 3.61
N MET A 123 -3.03 5.82 2.62
CA MET A 123 -2.67 4.61 1.87
C MET A 123 -1.42 4.82 1.01
N LEU A 124 -1.21 6.01 0.43
CA LEU A 124 0.06 6.36 -0.24
C LEU A 124 1.23 6.37 0.74
N ALA A 125 1.01 6.77 1.99
CA ALA A 125 1.99 6.66 3.05
C ALA A 125 2.23 5.20 3.53
N GLY A 126 1.45 4.22 3.03
CA GLY A 126 1.57 2.81 3.36
C GLY A 126 0.70 2.36 4.54
N ASP A 127 -0.24 3.20 4.99
CA ASP A 127 -1.21 2.82 6.01
C ASP A 127 -2.32 1.95 5.44
N ARG A 128 -2.97 1.19 6.33
CA ARG A 128 -4.26 0.57 6.08
C ARG A 128 -5.37 1.47 6.59
N VAL A 129 -6.46 1.56 5.87
CA VAL A 129 -7.61 2.41 6.20
C VAL A 129 -8.86 1.55 6.40
N GLU A 130 -9.53 1.73 7.52
CA GLU A 130 -10.79 1.03 7.81
C GLU A 130 -11.87 1.37 6.79
N ILE A 131 -12.66 0.35 6.40
CA ILE A 131 -13.72 0.46 5.40
C ILE A 131 -14.92 -0.40 5.78
N ASN A 132 -16.11 0.10 5.46
CA ASN A 132 -17.35 -0.66 5.50
C ASN A 132 -17.81 -1.03 4.08
N THR A 133 -17.55 -2.25 3.64
CA THR A 133 -17.95 -2.73 2.32
C THR A 133 -19.45 -3.04 2.20
N GLY A 134 -20.19 -3.03 3.31
CA GLY A 134 -21.61 -3.40 3.36
C GLY A 134 -22.56 -2.37 2.78
N THR A 135 -22.14 -1.11 2.62
CA THR A 135 -22.95 -0.01 2.07
C THR A 135 -22.93 0.05 0.55
N PHE A 136 -21.94 -0.56 -0.08
CA PHE A 136 -21.79 -0.53 -1.53
C PHE A 136 -22.91 -1.29 -2.25
N SER A 137 -23.63 -0.60 -3.13
CA SER A 137 -24.78 -1.12 -3.85
C SER A 137 -24.47 -1.79 -5.20
N ASN A 138 -23.20 -2.06 -5.47
CA ASN A 138 -22.70 -2.62 -6.73
C ASN A 138 -23.07 -1.74 -7.96
N ASP A 139 -23.10 -0.43 -7.77
CA ASP A 139 -23.40 0.55 -8.81
C ASP A 139 -22.24 1.54 -8.96
N MET A 140 -21.81 1.78 -10.20
CA MET A 140 -20.74 2.74 -10.51
C MET A 140 -21.21 4.20 -10.49
N THR A 141 -22.50 4.45 -10.29
CA THR A 141 -23.11 5.78 -10.43
C THR A 141 -23.72 6.31 -9.15
N THR A 142 -23.98 5.47 -8.15
CA THR A 142 -24.66 5.83 -6.91
C THR A 142 -23.76 5.61 -5.69
N PHE A 143 -22.82 6.53 -5.47
CA PHE A 143 -22.01 6.56 -4.26
C PHE A 143 -22.65 7.48 -3.22
N GLN A 144 -22.68 7.05 -1.96
CA GLN A 144 -23.22 7.84 -0.84
C GLN A 144 -22.11 8.34 0.09
N ASN A 145 -20.96 7.67 0.13
CA ASN A 145 -19.87 7.96 1.02
C ASN A 145 -18.53 7.47 0.44
N ARG A 146 -17.44 7.77 1.16
CA ARG A 146 -16.07 7.35 0.76
C ARG A 146 -15.92 5.83 0.67
N ASP A 147 -16.59 5.09 1.54
CA ASP A 147 -16.45 3.64 1.63
C ASP A 147 -17.01 2.93 0.40
N ASP A 148 -18.06 3.51 -0.21
CA ASP A 148 -18.61 3.01 -1.48
C ASP A 148 -17.57 3.17 -2.60
N VAL A 149 -16.89 4.33 -2.67
CA VAL A 149 -15.80 4.56 -3.65
C VAL A 149 -14.63 3.62 -3.41
N LEU A 150 -14.18 3.50 -2.16
CA LEU A 150 -13.06 2.61 -1.82
C LEU A 150 -13.41 1.14 -2.11
N THR A 151 -14.67 0.71 -1.86
CA THR A 151 -15.12 -0.64 -2.20
C THR A 151 -15.11 -0.88 -3.70
N LEU A 152 -15.55 0.10 -4.50
CA LEU A 152 -15.43 0.02 -5.95
C LEU A 152 -13.96 -0.14 -6.38
N LEU A 153 -13.06 0.66 -5.81
CA LEU A 153 -11.62 0.58 -6.13
C LEU A 153 -11.01 -0.78 -5.77
N VAL A 154 -11.51 -1.47 -4.74
CA VAL A 154 -11.15 -2.88 -4.46
C VAL A 154 -11.60 -3.79 -5.61
N HIS A 155 -12.84 -3.68 -6.07
CA HIS A 155 -13.35 -4.50 -7.17
C HIS A 155 -12.63 -4.24 -8.50
N LEU A 156 -12.19 -3.01 -8.74
CA LEU A 156 -11.41 -2.62 -9.91
C LEU A 156 -9.92 -2.98 -9.80
N GLY A 157 -9.45 -3.47 -8.65
CA GLY A 157 -8.07 -3.86 -8.42
C GLY A 157 -7.12 -2.70 -8.07
N TYR A 158 -7.63 -1.49 -7.79
CA TYR A 158 -6.80 -0.39 -7.30
C TYR A 158 -6.47 -0.46 -5.82
N LEU A 159 -7.24 -1.25 -5.05
CA LEU A 159 -7.02 -1.47 -3.63
C LEU A 159 -7.04 -2.97 -3.30
N SER A 160 -6.26 -3.35 -2.32
CA SER A 160 -6.34 -4.64 -1.65
C SER A 160 -7.25 -4.53 -0.44
N TYR A 161 -8.10 -5.53 -0.20
CA TYR A 161 -8.99 -5.60 0.96
C TYR A 161 -8.47 -6.64 1.95
N HIS A 162 -8.25 -6.22 3.19
CA HIS A 162 -7.79 -7.08 4.28
C HIS A 162 -9.00 -7.54 5.10
N TRP A 163 -9.42 -8.76 4.84
CA TRP A 163 -10.66 -9.30 5.40
C TRP A 163 -10.65 -9.38 6.93
N MET A 164 -9.47 -9.66 7.53
CA MET A 164 -9.35 -9.89 8.98
C MET A 164 -9.61 -8.62 9.80
N ASP A 165 -9.08 -7.50 9.35
CA ASP A 165 -9.15 -6.21 10.05
C ASP A 165 -10.09 -5.19 9.36
N LYS A 166 -10.76 -5.60 8.26
CA LYS A 166 -11.71 -4.77 7.51
C LYS A 166 -11.09 -3.46 7.03
N THR A 167 -9.86 -3.54 6.54
CA THR A 167 -9.11 -2.40 6.02
C THR A 167 -8.82 -2.54 4.53
N VAL A 168 -8.40 -1.44 3.92
CA VAL A 168 -7.88 -1.41 2.55
C VAL A 168 -6.52 -0.74 2.51
N SER A 169 -5.71 -1.12 1.52
CA SER A 169 -4.42 -0.49 1.22
C SER A 169 -4.17 -0.47 -0.28
N ILE A 170 -3.25 0.39 -0.73
CA ILE A 170 -2.69 0.31 -2.08
C ILE A 170 -1.83 -0.95 -2.14
N PRO A 171 -2.08 -1.87 -3.10
CA PRO A 171 -1.49 -3.21 -3.02
C PRO A 171 0.02 -3.23 -3.26
N ASN A 172 0.50 -2.48 -4.26
CA ASN A 172 1.87 -2.63 -4.74
C ASN A 172 2.42 -1.35 -5.37
N LYS A 173 3.69 -1.41 -5.77
CA LYS A 173 4.40 -0.29 -6.37
C LYS A 173 3.76 0.18 -7.68
N GLU A 174 3.35 -0.73 -8.53
CA GLU A 174 2.73 -0.44 -9.82
C GLU A 174 1.46 0.41 -9.65
N VAL A 175 0.53 -0.04 -8.80
CA VAL A 175 -0.71 0.67 -8.51
C VAL A 175 -0.45 1.97 -7.74
N SER A 176 0.56 2.00 -6.86
CA SER A 176 0.96 3.23 -6.16
C SER A 176 1.40 4.34 -7.14
N GLN A 177 2.10 3.99 -8.22
CA GLN A 177 2.45 4.93 -9.27
C GLN A 177 1.21 5.49 -9.99
N GLU A 178 0.17 4.66 -10.21
CA GLU A 178 -1.09 5.13 -10.78
C GLU A 178 -1.79 6.18 -9.91
N TYR A 179 -1.78 5.99 -8.58
CA TYR A 179 -2.28 7.00 -7.66
C TYR A 179 -1.48 8.31 -7.75
N VAL A 180 -0.14 8.25 -7.78
CA VAL A 180 0.71 9.44 -7.93
C VAL A 180 0.43 10.14 -9.26
N ASN A 181 0.34 9.39 -10.37
CA ASN A 181 0.00 9.93 -11.68
C ASN A 181 -1.39 10.60 -11.69
N ALA A 182 -2.38 9.97 -11.07
CA ALA A 182 -3.73 10.53 -10.98
C ALA A 182 -3.75 11.85 -10.20
N ILE A 183 -3.14 11.88 -9.00
CA ILE A 183 -3.13 13.07 -8.15
C ILE A 183 -2.25 14.20 -8.70
N SER A 184 -1.21 13.90 -9.49
CA SER A 184 -0.34 14.92 -10.11
C SER A 184 -1.09 15.84 -11.08
N THR A 185 -2.23 15.39 -11.61
CA THR A 185 -3.10 16.18 -12.48
C THR A 185 -4.24 16.87 -11.74
N MET A 186 -4.26 16.78 -10.39
CA MET A 186 -5.28 17.34 -9.51
C MET A 186 -4.68 18.46 -8.65
N ASP A 187 -5.54 19.18 -7.92
CA ASP A 187 -5.13 20.22 -6.97
C ASP A 187 -4.69 19.60 -5.60
N TRP A 188 -3.69 18.70 -5.69
CA TRP A 188 -3.09 18.04 -4.54
C TRP A 188 -1.59 18.36 -4.40
N HIS A 189 -1.26 19.63 -4.67
CA HIS A 189 0.14 20.10 -4.76
C HIS A 189 0.95 19.74 -3.52
N GLU A 190 0.39 19.88 -2.32
CA GLU A 190 1.09 19.56 -1.05
C GLU A 190 1.58 18.11 -0.99
N VAL A 191 0.76 17.17 -1.47
CA VAL A 191 1.10 15.74 -1.48
C VAL A 191 2.16 15.46 -2.54
N ILE A 192 2.02 16.04 -3.72
CA ILE A 192 2.97 15.88 -4.83
C ILE A 192 4.32 16.47 -4.46
N ASP A 193 4.35 17.69 -3.93
CA ASP A 193 5.58 18.34 -3.49
C ASP A 193 6.32 17.50 -2.44
N SER A 194 5.60 16.85 -1.53
CA SER A 194 6.18 15.94 -0.55
C SER A 194 6.76 14.68 -1.19
N VAL A 195 6.06 14.08 -2.16
CA VAL A 195 6.55 12.91 -2.89
C VAL A 195 7.80 13.25 -3.72
N GLU A 196 7.80 14.39 -4.41
CA GLU A 196 8.96 14.85 -5.20
C GLU A 196 10.17 15.19 -4.32
N ALA A 197 9.93 15.84 -3.17
CA ALA A 197 10.98 16.19 -2.22
C ALA A 197 11.59 14.95 -1.52
N SER A 198 10.89 13.82 -1.51
CA SER A 198 11.30 12.62 -0.77
C SER A 198 12.62 12.03 -1.27
N LYS A 199 12.97 12.24 -2.54
CA LYS A 199 14.26 11.80 -3.09
C LYS A 199 15.42 12.55 -2.46
N ASN A 200 15.31 13.88 -2.40
CA ASN A 200 16.36 14.73 -1.82
C ASN A 200 16.51 14.44 -0.31
N LEU A 201 15.40 14.19 0.36
CA LEU A 201 15.41 13.83 1.79
C LEU A 201 16.11 12.49 2.03
N LEU A 202 15.88 11.49 1.17
CA LEU A 202 16.55 10.20 1.26
C LEU A 202 18.07 10.34 0.98
N GLU A 203 18.45 11.14 0.02
CA GLU A 203 19.87 11.44 -0.28
C GLU A 203 20.54 12.12 0.93
N ALA A 204 19.88 13.10 1.56
CA ALA A 204 20.38 13.75 2.77
C ALA A 204 20.56 12.75 3.93
N LEU A 205 19.61 11.81 4.08
CA LEU A 205 19.74 10.75 5.09
C LEU A 205 20.97 9.87 4.85
N TRP A 206 21.25 9.48 3.61
CA TRP A 206 22.43 8.67 3.28
C TRP A 206 23.74 9.44 3.50
N MET A 207 23.73 10.76 3.27
CA MET A 207 24.86 11.65 3.53
C MET A 207 25.05 11.98 5.01
N GLN A 208 24.12 11.52 5.88
CA GLN A 208 24.08 11.86 7.31
C GLN A 208 24.01 13.37 7.57
N ASP A 209 23.32 14.10 6.70
CA ASP A 209 23.06 15.52 6.85
C ASP A 209 21.84 15.74 7.77
N GLU A 210 22.11 15.82 9.07
CA GLU A 210 21.09 15.94 10.10
C GLU A 210 20.24 17.21 9.93
N GLU A 211 20.83 18.31 9.49
CA GLU A 211 20.13 19.58 9.31
C GLU A 211 19.17 19.49 8.10
N ALA A 212 19.63 18.95 6.96
CA ALA A 212 18.79 18.77 5.79
C ALA A 212 17.66 17.79 6.06
N VAL A 213 17.91 16.67 6.78
CA VAL A 213 16.88 15.70 7.18
C VAL A 213 15.85 16.36 8.08
N ALA A 214 16.27 17.09 9.12
CA ALA A 214 15.36 17.77 10.03
C ALA A 214 14.51 18.80 9.31
N ALA A 215 15.11 19.62 8.43
CA ALA A 215 14.40 20.64 7.65
C ALA A 215 13.40 20.00 6.66
N GLY A 216 13.75 18.88 6.02
CA GLY A 216 12.88 18.18 5.10
C GLY A 216 11.66 17.55 5.80
N ILE A 217 11.86 16.94 6.99
CA ILE A 217 10.77 16.40 7.80
C ILE A 217 9.86 17.53 8.31
N ASP A 218 10.43 18.64 8.80
CA ASP A 218 9.67 19.79 9.28
C ASP A 218 8.85 20.44 8.13
N LYS A 219 9.41 20.50 6.93
CA LYS A 219 8.70 20.93 5.74
C LYS A 219 7.51 20.00 5.43
N ALA A 220 7.74 18.70 5.34
CA ALA A 220 6.69 17.71 5.09
C ALA A 220 5.59 17.77 6.16
N HIS A 221 5.96 17.94 7.42
CA HIS A 221 5.03 18.07 8.53
C HIS A 221 4.13 19.33 8.41
N ARG A 222 4.66 20.44 7.91
CA ARG A 222 3.88 21.66 7.70
C ARG A 222 3.00 21.65 6.46
N GLU A 223 3.45 20.99 5.40
CA GLU A 223 2.76 20.97 4.11
C GLU A 223 1.62 19.96 4.08
N ILE A 224 1.73 18.83 4.79
CA ILE A 224 0.67 17.82 4.84
C ILE A 224 -0.37 18.20 5.90
N SER A 225 -1.04 19.31 5.70
CA SER A 225 -2.06 19.85 6.62
C SER A 225 -3.33 19.00 6.72
N ILE A 226 -3.52 18.05 5.79
CA ILE A 226 -4.71 17.19 5.70
C ILE A 226 -4.75 16.17 6.82
N LEU A 227 -3.58 15.69 7.27
CA LEU A 227 -3.48 14.76 8.38
C LEU A 227 -3.65 15.52 9.67
N GLN A 228 -4.71 15.22 10.43
CA GLN A 228 -4.86 15.78 11.77
C GLN A 228 -3.79 15.17 12.68
N TYR A 229 -2.81 15.98 13.07
CA TYR A 229 -1.69 15.58 13.93
C TYR A 229 -2.14 15.48 15.38
N ASN A 230 -2.58 14.32 15.80
CA ASN A 230 -3.06 14.09 17.16
C ASN A 230 -2.32 12.96 17.88
N ASN A 231 -1.43 12.23 17.19
CA ASN A 231 -0.77 11.05 17.75
C ASN A 231 0.46 10.59 16.94
N GLU A 232 1.17 9.61 17.47
CA GLU A 232 2.35 8.98 16.84
C GLU A 232 2.03 8.36 15.46
N ASN A 233 0.78 7.89 15.22
CA ASN A 233 0.39 7.32 13.93
C ASN A 233 0.34 8.37 12.81
N SER A 234 -0.16 9.56 13.09
CA SER A 234 -0.18 10.65 12.11
C SER A 234 1.24 11.11 11.77
N LEU A 235 2.14 11.13 12.77
CA LEU A 235 3.54 11.43 12.57
C LEU A 235 4.22 10.34 11.72
N ALA A 236 3.96 9.06 11.99
CA ALA A 236 4.46 7.96 11.19
C ALA A 236 4.02 8.05 9.72
N CYS A 237 2.76 8.42 9.47
CA CYS A 237 2.23 8.65 8.13
C CYS A 237 2.99 9.77 7.40
N THR A 238 3.23 10.90 8.07
CA THR A 238 4.03 12.02 7.53
C THR A 238 5.44 11.59 7.18
N ILE A 239 6.12 10.86 8.07
CA ILE A 239 7.48 10.36 7.83
C ILE A 239 7.49 9.40 6.62
N ASN A 240 6.54 8.47 6.55
CA ASN A 240 6.44 7.54 5.43
C ASN A 240 6.20 8.25 4.08
N LEU A 241 5.43 9.33 4.07
CA LEU A 241 5.21 10.12 2.87
C LEU A 241 6.44 10.96 2.53
N ALA A 242 7.08 11.57 3.53
CA ALA A 242 8.33 12.32 3.36
C ALA A 242 9.46 11.43 2.81
N PHE A 243 9.46 10.14 3.14
CA PHE A 243 10.37 9.14 2.60
C PHE A 243 9.72 8.24 1.55
N TYR A 244 8.72 8.72 0.81
CA TYR A 244 8.02 7.92 -0.21
C TYR A 244 8.98 7.22 -1.17
N PHE A 245 10.03 7.91 -1.64
CA PHE A 245 11.03 7.39 -2.57
C PHE A 245 11.93 6.29 -1.96
N ALA A 246 11.98 6.17 -0.63
CA ALA A 246 12.74 5.10 0.04
C ALA A 246 12.24 3.70 -0.35
N ARG A 247 10.98 3.55 -0.79
CA ARG A 247 10.42 2.28 -1.26
C ARG A 247 11.13 1.69 -2.47
N GLU A 248 11.88 2.49 -3.21
CA GLU A 248 12.72 2.02 -4.31
C GLU A 248 13.87 1.15 -3.79
N TYR A 249 14.41 1.47 -2.62
CA TYR A 249 15.63 0.90 -2.06
C TYR A 249 15.39 0.00 -0.86
N TYR A 250 14.27 0.21 -0.16
CA TYR A 250 14.00 -0.40 1.14
C TYR A 250 12.66 -1.12 1.17
N THR A 251 12.61 -2.18 1.98
CA THR A 251 11.36 -2.66 2.57
C THR A 251 11.10 -1.85 3.82
N ILE A 252 9.99 -1.10 3.85
CA ILE A 252 9.61 -0.27 4.98
C ILE A 252 8.64 -1.06 5.84
N ILE A 253 8.99 -1.27 7.10
CA ILE A 253 8.19 -2.03 8.07
C ILE A 253 7.81 -1.10 9.22
N ARG A 254 6.51 -1.01 9.51
CA ARG A 254 5.97 -0.35 10.71
C ARG A 254 5.90 -1.36 11.85
N GLU A 255 6.07 -0.85 13.07
CA GLU A 255 6.04 -1.68 14.28
C GLU A 255 6.97 -2.90 14.16
N PHE A 256 8.20 -2.65 13.70
CA PHE A 256 9.18 -3.70 13.47
C PHE A 256 9.55 -4.41 14.77
N PRO A 257 9.34 -5.75 14.89
CA PRO A 257 9.62 -6.49 16.12
C PRO A 257 11.13 -6.60 16.36
N THR A 258 11.59 -6.19 17.54
CA THR A 258 13.01 -6.13 17.92
C THR A 258 13.38 -7.05 19.09
N GLY A 259 12.51 -8.00 19.42
CA GLY A 259 12.70 -8.93 20.54
C GLY A 259 12.46 -8.33 21.94
N LYS A 260 12.74 -7.05 22.14
CA LYS A 260 12.46 -6.31 23.40
C LYS A 260 11.42 -5.20 23.25
N GLY A 261 10.74 -5.17 22.10
CA GLY A 261 9.72 -4.18 21.77
C GLY A 261 9.56 -4.03 20.28
N PHE A 262 9.00 -2.91 19.84
CA PHE A 262 8.78 -2.59 18.44
C PHE A 262 9.45 -1.25 18.15
N ALA A 263 10.13 -1.16 17.00
CA ALA A 263 10.55 0.13 16.44
C ALA A 263 9.39 0.69 15.62
N ASP A 264 9.09 1.98 15.72
CA ASP A 264 7.95 2.58 15.02
C ASP A 264 8.05 2.42 13.50
N LEU A 265 9.25 2.62 12.94
CA LEU A 265 9.55 2.41 11.53
C LEU A 265 10.95 1.80 11.37
N CYS A 266 11.07 0.88 10.41
CA CYS A 266 12.35 0.32 10.01
C CYS A 266 12.45 0.27 8.49
N PHE A 267 13.55 0.80 7.93
CA PHE A 267 13.88 0.71 6.52
C PHE A 267 14.96 -0.35 6.35
N ILE A 268 14.60 -1.51 5.83
CA ILE A 268 15.50 -2.64 5.57
C ILE A 268 15.92 -2.58 4.11
N PRO A 269 17.23 -2.44 3.78
CA PRO A 269 17.69 -2.43 2.41
C PRO A 269 17.28 -3.70 1.68
N ARG A 270 16.79 -3.55 0.46
CA ARG A 270 16.54 -4.69 -0.42
C ARG A 270 17.89 -5.32 -0.82
N LYS A 271 17.94 -6.61 -1.10
CA LYS A 271 19.20 -7.32 -1.43
C LYS A 271 19.98 -6.67 -2.56
N MET A 272 19.29 -6.12 -3.58
CA MET A 272 19.96 -5.38 -4.67
C MET A 272 20.56 -4.04 -4.22
N HIS A 273 20.18 -3.54 -3.06
CA HIS A 273 20.62 -2.28 -2.47
C HIS A 273 21.27 -2.49 -1.11
N ALA A 274 21.93 -3.64 -0.93
CA ALA A 274 22.62 -3.99 0.32
C ALA A 274 23.80 -3.05 0.66
N ASP A 275 24.19 -2.16 -0.25
CA ASP A 275 25.13 -1.07 -0.04
C ASP A 275 24.54 0.09 0.78
N LYS A 276 23.22 0.15 0.93
CA LYS A 276 22.53 1.19 1.69
C LYS A 276 22.43 0.83 3.17
N PRO A 277 22.49 1.83 4.08
CA PRO A 277 22.36 1.57 5.50
C PRO A 277 20.90 1.21 5.86
N ALA A 278 20.72 0.25 6.76
CA ALA A 278 19.42 0.08 7.41
C ALA A 278 19.13 1.27 8.33
N VAL A 279 17.85 1.67 8.41
CA VAL A 279 17.44 2.84 9.19
C VAL A 279 16.36 2.44 10.19
N VAL A 280 16.55 2.81 11.45
CA VAL A 280 15.55 2.66 12.51
C VAL A 280 15.08 4.05 12.92
N ILE A 281 13.77 4.23 12.91
CA ILE A 281 13.11 5.48 13.29
C ILE A 281 12.22 5.20 14.50
N GLU A 282 12.44 5.95 15.57
CA GLU A 282 11.60 5.97 16.77
C GLU A 282 10.91 7.31 16.87
N LEU A 283 9.60 7.31 16.96
CA LEU A 283 8.76 8.50 17.03
C LEU A 283 8.44 8.82 18.49
N LYS A 284 8.40 10.08 18.83
CA LYS A 284 7.99 10.55 20.15
C LYS A 284 7.13 11.79 20.03
N TRP A 285 5.88 11.66 20.41
CA TRP A 285 4.95 12.78 20.48
C TRP A 285 5.17 13.55 21.79
N GLU A 286 5.40 14.85 21.69
CA GLU A 286 5.64 15.75 22.85
C GLU A 286 6.74 15.29 23.83
N LYS A 287 7.72 14.51 23.35
CA LYS A 287 8.86 14.02 24.13
C LYS A 287 10.18 14.36 23.46
N SER A 288 11.31 14.18 24.17
CA SER A 288 12.63 14.54 23.65
C SER A 288 13.19 13.47 22.68
N ALA A 289 13.94 13.92 21.68
CA ALA A 289 14.69 13.05 20.78
C ALA A 289 15.73 12.18 21.53
N GLN A 290 16.32 12.70 22.62
CA GLN A 290 17.24 11.92 23.45
C GLN A 290 16.57 10.69 24.07
N GLY A 291 15.28 10.80 24.43
CA GLY A 291 14.50 9.67 24.93
C GLY A 291 14.27 8.60 23.86
N ALA A 292 14.06 8.98 22.59
CA ALA A 292 13.96 8.05 21.47
C ALA A 292 15.28 7.31 21.23
N ILE A 293 16.40 8.03 21.18
CA ILE A 293 17.74 7.44 21.00
C ILE A 293 18.09 6.48 22.15
N ALA A 294 17.78 6.87 23.40
CA ALA A 294 17.97 5.99 24.55
C ALA A 294 17.16 4.70 24.40
N GLN A 295 15.90 4.79 23.99
CA GLN A 295 15.05 3.63 23.78
C GLN A 295 15.60 2.68 22.71
N ILE A 296 16.07 3.20 21.56
CA ILE A 296 16.69 2.40 20.50
C ILE A 296 17.91 1.62 21.06
N LYS A 297 18.76 2.29 21.84
CA LYS A 297 19.97 1.69 22.43
C LYS A 297 19.63 0.65 23.51
N ASP A 298 18.77 1.00 24.46
CA ASP A 298 18.43 0.15 25.60
C ASP A 298 17.68 -1.12 25.18
N ARG A 299 16.88 -1.03 24.12
CA ARG A 299 16.12 -2.15 23.56
C ARG A 299 16.86 -2.92 22.47
N HIS A 300 18.08 -2.49 22.11
CA HIS A 300 18.93 -3.15 21.12
C HIS A 300 18.23 -3.38 19.78
N TYR A 301 17.50 -2.39 19.27
CA TYR A 301 16.74 -2.50 18.02
C TYR A 301 17.59 -2.92 16.83
N THR A 302 18.86 -2.52 16.79
CA THR A 302 19.82 -2.87 15.74
C THR A 302 20.21 -4.35 15.72
N ASP A 303 20.01 -5.10 16.82
CA ASP A 303 20.37 -6.53 16.84
C ASP A 303 19.44 -7.36 15.98
N ALA A 304 18.15 -6.99 15.90
CA ALA A 304 17.17 -7.64 15.03
C ALA A 304 17.47 -7.43 13.53
N LEU A 305 18.21 -6.38 13.17
CA LEU A 305 18.61 -6.12 11.77
C LEU A 305 19.77 -6.97 11.28
N LYS A 306 20.48 -7.68 12.17
CA LYS A 306 21.60 -8.55 11.79
C LYS A 306 21.16 -9.83 11.07
N GLU A 307 19.87 -10.13 11.14
CA GLU A 307 19.28 -11.30 10.49
C GLU A 307 18.81 -11.00 9.05
N TYR A 308 18.82 -9.73 8.66
CA TYR A 308 18.44 -9.23 7.34
C TYR A 308 19.67 -8.69 6.58
#